data_1d9240b0c40c1f529d53e2ee72d2026a
#
_entry.id   1d9240b0c40c1f529d53e2ee72d2026a
#
_cell.length_a   1.000
_cell.length_b   1.000
_cell.length_c   1.000
_cell.angle_alpha   90.00
_cell.angle_beta   90.00
_cell.angle_gamma   90.00
#
_symmetry.space_group_name_H-M   'P 1'
#
loop_
_entity.id
_entity.type
_entity.pdbx_description
1 polymer ?
#
loop_
_entity_poly.entity_id
_entity_poly.type
_entity_poly.pdbx_seq_one_letter_code
_entity_poly.pdbx_strand_id
1 'polypeptide(L)'
;MNSKARQLGMLDTHYVDSSGLSKMNVASARDLGKLAMAAFHHPLLREYSTDPKAIVEASGQPMRFGNTNHLVANPGWEIGLQKTGFINEAGRCLMMQAVIEGRAVIMVFLDSKGKQSRTADAGRMRKWLEALKPANMSLPGA
;
A
#
# COMPACT_ATOMS: atom_id res chain seq x y z
N MET A 1 12.62 6.07 -13.37
CA MET A 1 12.23 5.20 -12.24
C MET A 1 13.44 4.69 -11.46
N ASN A 2 14.40 4.00 -12.06
CA ASN A 2 15.56 3.42 -11.34
C ASN A 2 16.45 4.44 -10.64
N SER A 3 16.64 5.64 -11.21
CA SER A 3 17.36 6.72 -10.51
C SER A 3 16.65 7.12 -9.21
N LYS A 4 15.32 7.25 -9.24
CA LYS A 4 14.53 7.55 -8.03
C LYS A 4 14.58 6.41 -7.01
N ALA A 5 14.52 5.16 -7.47
CA ALA A 5 14.66 4.01 -6.59
C ALA A 5 16.00 4.04 -5.84
N ARG A 6 17.11 4.29 -6.53
CA ARG A 6 18.43 4.45 -5.91
C ARG A 6 18.48 5.61 -4.90
N GLN A 7 17.89 6.76 -5.24
CA GLN A 7 17.81 7.91 -4.31
C GLN A 7 17.07 7.58 -3.02
N LEU A 8 16.07 6.70 -3.09
CA LEU A 8 15.31 6.23 -1.94
C LEU A 8 15.99 5.06 -1.19
N GLY A 9 17.16 4.62 -1.65
CA GLY A 9 17.87 3.49 -1.07
C GLY A 9 17.20 2.13 -1.33
N MET A 10 16.44 2.03 -2.44
CA MET A 10 15.75 0.81 -2.88
C MET A 10 16.73 -0.06 -3.67
N LEU A 11 17.62 -0.75 -2.98
CA LEU A 11 18.76 -1.46 -3.58
C LEU A 11 18.37 -2.79 -4.23
N ASP A 12 17.24 -3.39 -3.81
CA ASP A 12 16.71 -4.65 -4.33
C ASP A 12 15.65 -4.40 -5.42
N THR A 13 15.62 -3.19 -6.01
CA THR A 13 14.57 -2.78 -6.94
C THR A 13 15.12 -2.50 -8.31
N HIS A 14 14.47 -3.04 -9.34
CA HIS A 14 14.74 -2.77 -10.73
C HIS A 14 13.45 -2.64 -11.54
N TYR A 15 13.31 -1.54 -12.27
CA TYR A 15 12.17 -1.27 -13.14
C TYR A 15 12.60 -1.22 -14.60
N VAL A 16 11.84 -1.85 -15.47
CA VAL A 16 12.04 -1.88 -16.92
C VAL A 16 10.92 -1.16 -17.68
N ASP A 17 9.74 -1.04 -17.08
CA ASP A 17 8.61 -0.30 -17.65
C ASP A 17 7.82 0.45 -16.58
N SER A 18 7.05 1.46 -17.02
CA SER A 18 6.23 2.29 -16.14
C SER A 18 4.78 1.79 -15.98
N SER A 19 4.34 0.85 -16.82
CA SER A 19 2.97 0.32 -16.77
C SER A 19 2.76 -0.67 -15.63
N GLY A 20 3.83 -1.31 -15.16
CA GLY A 20 3.79 -2.38 -14.16
C GLY A 20 3.36 -3.73 -14.74
N LEU A 21 3.32 -3.88 -16.07
CA LEU A 21 2.91 -5.13 -16.72
C LEU A 21 4.08 -6.08 -16.99
N SER A 22 5.32 -5.59 -16.97
CA SER A 22 6.48 -6.45 -17.16
C SER A 22 6.81 -7.24 -15.91
N LYS A 23 6.97 -8.56 -16.07
CA LYS A 23 7.48 -9.44 -15.01
C LYS A 23 8.93 -9.13 -14.60
N MET A 24 9.63 -8.32 -15.38
CA MET A 24 10.99 -7.86 -15.10
C MET A 24 11.04 -6.68 -14.13
N ASN A 25 9.90 -6.06 -13.81
CA ASN A 25 9.81 -5.12 -12.70
C ASN A 25 9.86 -5.90 -11.39
N VAL A 26 10.90 -5.68 -10.60
CA VAL A 26 11.10 -6.38 -9.33
C VAL A 26 11.40 -5.40 -8.21
N ALA A 27 10.89 -5.69 -7.02
CA ALA A 27 11.20 -4.95 -5.81
C ALA A 27 11.05 -5.86 -4.58
N SER A 28 11.83 -5.61 -3.53
CA SER A 28 11.60 -6.23 -2.24
C SER A 28 10.47 -5.53 -1.46
N ALA A 29 9.83 -6.24 -0.53
CA ALA A 29 8.84 -5.63 0.36
C ALA A 29 9.43 -4.47 1.18
N ARG A 30 10.70 -4.58 1.60
CA ARG A 30 11.43 -3.53 2.30
C ARG A 30 11.58 -2.26 1.44
N ASP A 31 11.92 -2.42 0.18
CA ASP A 31 12.07 -1.30 -0.75
C ASP A 31 10.73 -0.63 -1.05
N LEU A 32 9.67 -1.41 -1.21
CA LEU A 32 8.32 -0.86 -1.37
C LEU A 32 7.85 -0.12 -0.11
N GLY A 33 8.28 -0.53 1.07
CA GLY A 33 8.08 0.24 2.30
C GLY A 33 8.73 1.63 2.25
N LYS A 34 9.97 1.72 1.76
CA LYS A 34 10.66 3.02 1.54
C LYS A 34 9.93 3.88 0.50
N LEU A 35 9.46 3.25 -0.58
CA LEU A 35 8.66 3.93 -1.60
C LEU A 35 7.35 4.47 -1.01
N ALA A 36 6.65 3.69 -0.20
CA ALA A 36 5.42 4.10 0.47
C ALA A 36 5.65 5.32 1.39
N MET A 37 6.73 5.31 2.18
CA MET A 37 7.09 6.47 3.02
C MET A 37 7.30 7.72 2.18
N ALA A 38 8.05 7.62 1.08
CA ALA A 38 8.29 8.75 0.19
C ALA A 38 6.99 9.23 -0.49
N ALA A 39 6.17 8.31 -0.98
CA ALA A 39 4.90 8.62 -1.63
C ALA A 39 3.89 9.28 -0.68
N PHE A 40 3.90 8.94 0.59
CA PHE A 40 3.02 9.49 1.61
C PHE A 40 3.19 11.02 1.78
N HIS A 41 4.34 11.57 1.47
CA HIS A 41 4.58 13.02 1.50
C HIS A 41 3.96 13.78 0.31
N HIS A 42 3.34 13.08 -0.64
CA HIS A 42 2.70 13.68 -1.80
C HIS A 42 1.16 13.68 -1.63
N PRO A 43 0.52 14.82 -1.34
CA PRO A 43 -0.93 14.88 -1.05
C PRO A 43 -1.79 14.28 -2.16
N LEU A 44 -1.49 14.55 -3.43
CA LEU A 44 -2.25 14.00 -4.57
C LEU A 44 -2.17 12.47 -4.67
N LEU A 45 -1.01 11.87 -4.34
CA LEU A 45 -0.89 10.41 -4.31
C LEU A 45 -1.74 9.81 -3.20
N ARG A 46 -1.80 10.45 -2.06
CA ARG A 46 -2.65 10.04 -0.94
C ARG A 46 -4.12 10.13 -1.34
N GLU A 47 -4.57 11.29 -1.82
CA GLU A 47 -5.94 11.55 -2.24
C GLU A 47 -6.39 10.51 -3.28
N TYR A 48 -5.74 10.44 -4.44
CA TYR A 48 -6.18 9.56 -5.53
C TYR A 48 -6.04 8.07 -5.19
N SER A 49 -5.11 7.69 -4.36
CA SER A 49 -4.95 6.28 -3.99
C SER A 49 -6.01 5.81 -2.99
N THR A 50 -6.63 6.71 -2.24
CA THR A 50 -7.61 6.39 -1.20
C THR A 50 -9.05 6.71 -1.58
N ASP A 51 -9.30 7.28 -2.75
CA ASP A 51 -10.65 7.46 -3.29
C ASP A 51 -11.32 6.10 -3.49
N PRO A 52 -12.52 5.87 -2.91
CA PRO A 52 -13.24 4.60 -3.10
C PRO A 52 -13.71 4.39 -4.54
N LYS A 53 -13.98 5.48 -5.25
CA LYS A 53 -14.47 5.48 -6.62
C LYS A 53 -14.13 6.78 -7.35
N ALA A 54 -13.94 6.69 -8.66
CA ALA A 54 -13.76 7.84 -9.52
C ALA A 54 -14.65 7.73 -10.76
N ILE A 55 -15.06 8.88 -11.31
CA ILE A 55 -15.73 8.97 -12.60
C ILE A 55 -14.78 9.73 -13.51
N VAL A 56 -14.40 9.11 -14.62
CA VAL A 56 -13.51 9.69 -15.63
C VAL A 56 -14.27 9.79 -16.93
N GLU A 57 -14.28 10.96 -17.54
CA GLU A 57 -14.78 11.14 -18.90
C GLU A 57 -13.74 10.64 -19.90
N ALA A 58 -14.07 9.57 -20.60
CA ALA A 58 -13.26 9.04 -21.69
C ALA A 58 -14.09 9.01 -22.97
N SER A 59 -13.61 9.66 -24.03
CA SER A 59 -14.28 9.71 -25.33
C SER A 59 -15.73 10.19 -25.27
N GLY A 60 -16.02 11.17 -24.41
CA GLY A 60 -17.37 11.76 -24.25
C GLY A 60 -18.35 10.87 -23.47
N GLN A 61 -17.89 9.80 -22.83
CA GLN A 61 -18.72 8.92 -22.00
C GLN A 61 -18.14 8.86 -20.57
N PRO A 62 -18.99 8.99 -19.54
CA PRO A 62 -18.54 8.84 -18.16
C PRO A 62 -18.27 7.36 -17.85
N MET A 63 -17.04 7.05 -17.47
CA MET A 63 -16.62 5.73 -16.99
C MET A 63 -16.44 5.74 -15.49
N ARG A 64 -17.03 4.76 -14.81
CA ARG A 64 -16.92 4.59 -13.36
C ARG A 64 -15.84 3.57 -13.03
N PHE A 65 -14.94 3.95 -12.13
CA PHE A 65 -13.90 3.09 -11.59
C PHE A 65 -14.08 2.94 -10.08
N GLY A 66 -14.04 1.71 -9.58
CA GLY A 66 -13.98 1.40 -8.16
C GLY A 66 -12.54 1.12 -7.73
N ASN A 67 -12.20 1.51 -6.50
CA ASN A 67 -10.92 1.16 -5.93
C ASN A 67 -10.82 -0.37 -5.73
N THR A 68 -9.74 -0.96 -6.23
CA THR A 68 -9.52 -2.41 -6.12
C THR A 68 -9.16 -2.86 -4.70
N ASN A 69 -8.80 -1.92 -3.83
CA ASN A 69 -8.69 -2.15 -2.39
C ASN A 69 -9.97 -1.66 -1.69
N HIS A 70 -10.91 -2.56 -1.46
CA HIS A 70 -12.18 -2.22 -0.83
C HIS A 70 -12.05 -1.76 0.64
N LEU A 71 -10.87 -1.94 1.27
CA LEU A 71 -10.64 -1.44 2.63
C LEU A 71 -10.71 0.09 2.71
N VAL A 72 -10.43 0.82 1.60
CA VAL A 72 -10.52 2.29 1.58
C VAL A 72 -11.94 2.81 1.81
N ALA A 73 -12.96 2.02 1.48
CA ALA A 73 -14.36 2.34 1.73
C ALA A 73 -14.87 1.83 3.09
N ASN A 74 -14.04 1.10 3.83
CA ASN A 74 -14.41 0.55 5.12
C ASN A 74 -14.14 1.59 6.24
N PRO A 75 -15.17 2.08 6.95
CA PRO A 75 -15.00 3.10 7.98
C PRO A 75 -14.14 2.64 9.17
N GLY A 76 -13.94 1.34 9.33
CA GLY A 76 -13.04 0.80 10.33
C GLY A 76 -11.55 0.93 9.99
N TRP A 77 -11.19 1.43 8.79
CA TRP A 77 -9.83 1.62 8.36
C TRP A 77 -9.51 3.09 8.12
N GLU A 78 -8.43 3.56 8.69
CA GLU A 78 -7.85 4.87 8.40
C GLU A 78 -6.62 4.67 7.50
N ILE A 79 -6.84 4.72 6.18
CA ILE A 79 -5.80 4.47 5.16
C ILE A 79 -5.39 5.82 4.56
N GLY A 80 -4.11 6.15 4.66
CA GLY A 80 -3.57 7.40 4.15
C GLY A 80 -2.89 7.29 2.79
N LEU A 81 -2.54 6.07 2.36
CA LEU A 81 -1.94 5.76 1.06
C LEU A 81 -2.13 4.28 0.77
N GLN A 82 -2.39 3.91 -0.48
CA GLN A 82 -2.35 2.50 -0.88
C GLN A 82 -2.09 2.34 -2.39
N LYS A 83 -1.62 1.15 -2.77
CA LYS A 83 -1.52 0.72 -4.17
C LYS A 83 -1.65 -0.79 -4.25
N THR A 84 -2.54 -1.23 -5.09
CA THR A 84 -2.65 -2.65 -5.48
C THR A 84 -1.88 -2.93 -6.75
N GLY A 85 -1.52 -4.18 -6.98
CA GLY A 85 -0.95 -4.66 -8.23
C GLY A 85 -1.33 -6.12 -8.49
N PHE A 86 -1.40 -6.48 -9.76
CA PHE A 86 -1.60 -7.87 -10.17
C PHE A 86 -1.08 -8.10 -11.58
N ILE A 87 -0.20 -9.03 -11.72
CA ILE A 87 0.10 -9.80 -12.94
C ILE A 87 0.24 -11.27 -12.53
N ASN A 88 0.12 -12.20 -13.47
CA ASN A 88 0.18 -13.63 -13.15
C ASN A 88 1.48 -14.02 -12.45
N GLU A 89 2.60 -13.45 -12.88
CA GLU A 89 3.94 -13.75 -12.36
C GLU A 89 4.20 -13.18 -10.96
N ALA A 90 3.60 -12.02 -10.65
CA ALA A 90 3.79 -11.35 -9.35
C ALA A 90 2.73 -11.73 -8.31
N GLY A 91 1.64 -12.37 -8.75
CA GLY A 91 0.49 -12.58 -7.88
C GLY A 91 -0.20 -11.27 -7.48
N ARG A 92 -1.04 -11.32 -6.48
CA ARG A 92 -1.76 -10.13 -5.98
C ARG A 92 -0.93 -9.42 -4.93
N CYS A 93 -0.68 -8.14 -5.17
CA CYS A 93 0.13 -7.31 -4.30
C CYS A 93 -0.69 -6.16 -3.71
N LEU A 94 -0.32 -5.74 -2.51
CA LEU A 94 -0.87 -4.57 -1.83
C LEU A 94 0.25 -3.91 -1.02
N MET A 95 0.40 -2.62 -1.21
CA MET A 95 1.19 -1.74 -0.37
C MET A 95 0.24 -0.69 0.22
N MET A 96 0.25 -0.49 1.52
CA MET A 96 -0.61 0.51 2.15
C MET A 96 0.03 1.09 3.43
N GLN A 97 -0.29 2.35 3.69
CA GLN A 97 -0.08 3.00 4.97
C GLN A 97 -1.45 3.17 5.64
N ALA A 98 -1.54 2.77 6.89
CA ALA A 98 -2.75 2.92 7.70
C ALA A 98 -2.40 3.35 9.12
N VAL A 99 -3.36 3.94 9.83
CA VAL A 99 -3.25 4.20 11.26
C VAL A 99 -3.93 3.07 12.03
N ILE A 100 -3.18 2.42 12.90
CA ILE A 100 -3.64 1.31 13.75
C ILE A 100 -3.25 1.62 15.19
N GLU A 101 -4.23 1.76 16.07
CA GLU A 101 -4.00 2.14 17.48
C GLU A 101 -3.15 3.39 17.61
N GLY A 102 -3.45 4.43 16.81
CA GLY A 102 -2.74 5.70 16.79
C GLY A 102 -1.32 5.64 16.18
N ARG A 103 -0.91 4.48 15.64
CA ARG A 103 0.42 4.29 15.04
C ARG A 103 0.31 4.26 13.51
N ALA A 104 1.11 5.05 12.83
CA ALA A 104 1.27 4.95 11.37
C ALA A 104 2.05 3.68 11.04
N VAL A 105 1.44 2.77 10.28
CA VAL A 105 1.99 1.47 9.90
C VAL A 105 2.00 1.35 8.39
N ILE A 106 3.12 0.91 7.83
CA ILE A 106 3.21 0.53 6.42
C ILE A 106 3.20 -0.99 6.33
N MET A 107 2.32 -1.52 5.51
CA MET A 107 2.18 -2.94 5.22
C MET A 107 2.42 -3.20 3.74
N VAL A 108 3.17 -4.25 3.43
CA VAL A 108 3.46 -4.68 2.06
C VAL A 108 3.20 -6.18 1.96
N PHE A 109 2.30 -6.56 1.08
CA PHE A 109 1.94 -7.95 0.79
C PHE A 109 2.25 -8.24 -0.67
N LEU A 110 3.06 -9.25 -0.94
CA LEU A 110 3.48 -9.64 -2.27
C LEU A 110 3.08 -11.09 -2.53
N ASP A 111 2.80 -11.41 -3.79
CA ASP A 111 2.45 -12.75 -4.26
C ASP A 111 1.32 -13.43 -3.46
N SER A 112 0.33 -12.67 -3.02
CA SER A 112 -0.84 -13.24 -2.36
C SER A 112 -1.66 -14.09 -3.32
N LYS A 113 -2.00 -15.31 -2.90
CA LYS A 113 -2.85 -16.21 -3.69
C LYS A 113 -4.33 -15.90 -3.40
N GLY A 114 -5.16 -15.90 -4.43
CA GLY A 114 -6.58 -15.63 -4.30
C GLY A 114 -6.96 -14.15 -4.26
N LYS A 115 -8.22 -13.87 -4.62
CA LYS A 115 -8.71 -12.51 -4.88
C LYS A 115 -8.69 -11.59 -3.65
N GLN A 116 -8.90 -12.15 -2.45
CA GLN A 116 -9.03 -11.36 -1.22
C GLN A 116 -7.89 -11.55 -0.22
N SER A 117 -6.92 -12.40 -0.53
CA SER A 117 -5.86 -12.78 0.42
C SER A 117 -5.09 -11.57 0.94
N ARG A 118 -4.68 -10.64 0.06
CA ARG A 118 -3.92 -9.45 0.45
C ARG A 118 -4.67 -8.54 1.44
N THR A 119 -5.99 -8.39 1.29
CA THR A 119 -6.81 -7.59 2.20
C THR A 119 -7.13 -8.36 3.48
N ALA A 120 -7.28 -9.67 3.41
CA ALA A 120 -7.40 -10.53 4.58
C ALA A 120 -6.09 -10.56 5.39
N ASP A 121 -4.93 -10.56 4.74
CA ASP A 121 -3.61 -10.45 5.38
C ASP A 121 -3.46 -9.11 6.11
N ALA A 122 -3.90 -8.02 5.50
CA ALA A 122 -3.94 -6.71 6.15
C ALA A 122 -4.80 -6.75 7.43
N GLY A 123 -5.97 -7.40 7.37
CA GLY A 123 -6.83 -7.58 8.53
C GLY A 123 -6.20 -8.44 9.64
N ARG A 124 -5.48 -9.51 9.28
CA ARG A 124 -4.74 -10.33 10.26
C ARG A 124 -3.60 -9.56 10.91
N MET A 125 -2.84 -8.81 10.11
CA MET A 125 -1.75 -7.97 10.61
C MET A 125 -2.28 -6.89 11.55
N ARG A 126 -3.39 -6.25 11.20
CA ARG A 126 -4.07 -5.28 12.07
C ARG A 126 -4.42 -5.88 13.42
N LYS A 127 -5.12 -7.02 13.43
CA LYS A 127 -5.51 -7.72 14.67
C LYS A 127 -4.29 -8.07 15.53
N TRP A 128 -3.21 -8.50 14.91
CA TRP A 128 -1.96 -8.79 15.61
C TRP A 128 -1.37 -7.53 16.25
N LEU A 129 -1.34 -6.40 15.52
CA LEU A 129 -0.84 -5.12 16.03
C LEU A 129 -1.71 -4.56 17.17
N GLU A 130 -3.03 -4.72 17.08
CA GLU A 130 -3.99 -4.34 18.14
C GLU A 130 -3.78 -5.18 19.39
N ALA A 131 -3.43 -6.45 19.25
CA ALA A 131 -3.15 -7.36 20.36
C ALA A 131 -1.79 -7.10 21.04
N LEU A 132 -0.86 -6.43 20.37
CA LEU A 132 0.39 -6.01 20.98
C LEU A 132 0.10 -4.86 21.95
N LYS A 133 0.00 -5.18 23.24
CA LYS A 133 -0.09 -4.15 24.29
C LYS A 133 1.11 -3.21 24.11
N PRO A 134 0.91 -1.88 24.13
CA PRO A 134 2.05 -0.97 24.20
C PRO A 134 2.88 -1.39 25.41
N ALA A 135 4.15 -1.64 25.21
CA ALA A 135 5.06 -1.83 26.33
C ALA A 135 4.86 -0.64 27.26
N ASN A 136 4.45 -0.89 28.49
CA ASN A 136 4.34 0.12 29.52
C ASN A 136 5.69 0.87 29.56
N MET A 137 5.73 2.05 29.00
CA MET A 137 6.71 3.05 29.38
C MET A 137 6.30 3.56 30.76
N SER A 138 6.48 2.73 31.77
CA SER A 138 6.68 3.20 33.11
C SER A 138 7.98 4.01 33.09
N LEU A 139 7.86 5.32 33.00
CA LEU A 139 8.93 6.21 33.39
C LEU A 139 9.29 5.81 34.83
N PRO A 140 10.55 5.48 35.14
CA PRO A 140 10.99 5.32 36.52
C PRO A 140 10.70 6.64 37.19
N GLY A 141 10.02 6.57 38.32
CA GLY A 141 9.43 7.68 39.05
C GLY A 141 10.31 8.88 39.25
N ALA A 142 9.66 9.99 39.22
CA ALA A 142 10.12 11.21 39.82
C ALA A 142 10.19 11.04 41.36
#